data_2c8583ae07ef0cd2322e4f23d5c97915
#
_entry.id   2c8583ae07ef0cd2322e4f23d5c97915
#
_cell.length_a   1.000
_cell.length_b   1.000
_cell.length_c   1.000
_cell.angle_alpha   90.00
_cell.angle_beta   90.00
_cell.angle_gamma   90.00
#
_symmetry.space_group_name_H-M   'P 1'
#
loop_
_entity.id
_entity.type
_entity.pdbx_description
1 polymer ?
#
loop_
_entity_poly.entity_id
_entity_poly.type
_entity_poly.pdbx_seq_one_letter_code
_entity_poly.pdbx_strand_id
1 'polypeptide(L)'
;ILEGWKQGLRNCWWIIDYNRQSLDAVIREGLWARYEALFRAFGWDVVILKYGSLLEQAFREPGGERLRQWIDNCPNQLYSALVFQGGAAWRKRLTDEISDQGPVTRLIEARSDDELARLMTNLAGHDLPSLIEAFGKVDHDRPICFICYTIKGFGLPFAGHKDNHAGLMTPAQTESLRAAMNIRPGHEWGAFEGLAIAPATLQAFLDQVPFAKGERRHQAARIEAPSELPVPIQPVMATQAGFGALLNELGRGKSAIAERVVTASPDVTVSTNLGPWVNRRG
;
A
#
# COMPACT_ATOMS: atom_id res chain seq x y z
N ILE A 1 -7.60 4.23 -18.61
CA ILE A 1 -7.13 5.54 -19.12
C ILE A 1 -7.93 5.91 -20.38
N LEU A 2 -7.92 5.06 -21.42
CA LEU A 2 -8.63 5.31 -22.67
C LEU A 2 -10.12 5.62 -22.47
N GLU A 3 -10.83 4.82 -21.68
CA GLU A 3 -12.26 5.06 -21.41
C GLU A 3 -12.49 6.38 -20.66
N GLY A 4 -11.65 6.70 -19.69
CA GLY A 4 -11.72 7.99 -19.00
C GLY A 4 -11.52 9.18 -19.96
N TRP A 5 -10.58 9.05 -20.90
CA TRP A 5 -10.36 10.06 -21.93
C TRP A 5 -11.58 10.20 -22.86
N LYS A 6 -12.15 9.08 -23.35
CA LYS A 6 -13.35 9.08 -24.20
C LYS A 6 -14.55 9.75 -23.54
N GLN A 7 -14.70 9.58 -22.24
CA GLN A 7 -15.78 10.15 -21.43
C GLN A 7 -15.47 11.57 -20.92
N GLY A 8 -14.34 12.15 -21.28
CA GLY A 8 -13.94 13.48 -20.82
C GLY A 8 -13.78 13.56 -19.29
N LEU A 9 -13.28 12.47 -18.68
CA LEU A 9 -13.14 12.39 -17.23
C LEU A 9 -12.26 13.52 -16.70
N ARG A 10 -12.79 14.27 -15.73
CA ARG A 10 -12.11 15.35 -15.02
C ARG A 10 -12.19 15.09 -13.51
N ASN A 11 -11.41 15.85 -12.73
CA ASN A 11 -11.41 15.77 -11.28
C ASN A 11 -11.19 14.32 -10.78
N CYS A 12 -10.26 13.62 -11.42
CA CYS A 12 -9.90 12.26 -11.10
C CYS A 12 -8.41 12.14 -10.79
N TRP A 13 -8.10 11.49 -9.69
CA TRP A 13 -6.73 11.17 -9.31
C TRP A 13 -6.50 9.68 -9.45
N TRP A 14 -5.44 9.30 -10.16
CA TRP A 14 -4.96 7.93 -10.23
C TRP A 14 -3.66 7.82 -9.45
N ILE A 15 -3.68 7.04 -8.39
CA ILE A 15 -2.51 6.85 -7.55
C ILE A 15 -1.92 5.48 -7.88
N ILE A 16 -0.69 5.47 -8.40
CA ILE A 16 0.07 4.24 -8.67
C ILE A 16 0.97 3.96 -7.47
N ASP A 17 0.72 2.85 -6.79
CA ASP A 17 1.66 2.25 -5.85
C ASP A 17 2.83 1.64 -6.63
N TYR A 18 3.89 2.43 -6.80
CA TYR A 18 5.07 2.02 -7.57
C TYR A 18 6.10 1.33 -6.67
N ASN A 19 5.76 0.14 -6.20
CA ASN A 19 6.60 -0.66 -5.31
C ASN A 19 7.70 -1.47 -6.04
N ARG A 20 7.76 -1.42 -7.36
CA ARG A 20 8.74 -2.07 -8.24
C ARG A 20 8.70 -3.61 -8.20
N GLN A 21 7.59 -4.18 -7.75
CA GLN A 21 7.34 -5.62 -7.76
C GLN A 21 6.01 -5.93 -8.43
N SER A 22 5.94 -7.08 -9.09
CA SER A 22 4.70 -7.64 -9.64
C SER A 22 4.60 -9.09 -9.22
N LEU A 23 3.60 -9.42 -8.42
CA LEU A 23 3.50 -10.72 -7.74
C LEU A 23 4.81 -11.00 -6.96
N ASP A 24 5.49 -12.09 -7.27
CA ASP A 24 6.73 -12.52 -6.63
C ASP A 24 7.99 -12.17 -7.47
N ALA A 25 7.91 -11.17 -8.30
CA ALA A 25 9.03 -10.75 -9.14
C ALA A 25 9.30 -9.25 -9.03
N VAL A 26 10.58 -8.88 -9.01
CA VAL A 26 11.02 -7.49 -9.15
C VAL A 26 10.95 -7.10 -10.62
N ILE A 27 10.31 -5.95 -10.90
CA ILE A 27 10.14 -5.45 -12.27
C ILE A 27 11.42 -4.83 -12.82
N ARG A 28 11.49 -4.73 -14.15
CA ARG A 28 12.58 -4.03 -14.84
C ARG A 28 12.58 -2.53 -14.51
N GLU A 29 13.74 -1.93 -14.60
CA GLU A 29 13.95 -0.49 -14.44
C GLU A 29 13.16 0.31 -15.50
N GLY A 30 12.80 1.54 -15.14
CA GLY A 30 12.21 2.49 -16.08
C GLY A 30 10.73 2.30 -16.40
N LEU A 31 10.01 1.40 -15.72
CA LEU A 31 8.57 1.24 -15.94
C LEU A 31 7.79 2.52 -15.59
N TRP A 32 8.23 3.28 -14.61
CA TRP A 32 7.63 4.57 -14.25
C TRP A 32 7.56 5.54 -15.44
N ALA A 33 8.61 5.58 -16.26
CA ALA A 33 8.65 6.46 -17.44
C ALA A 33 7.64 6.01 -18.53
N ARG A 34 7.34 4.71 -18.60
CA ARG A 34 6.28 4.20 -19.47
C ARG A 34 4.90 4.61 -18.96
N TYR A 35 4.68 4.53 -17.66
CA TYR A 35 3.44 5.05 -17.06
C TYR A 35 3.30 6.55 -17.31
N GLU A 36 4.34 7.34 -17.05
CA GLU A 36 4.32 8.77 -17.31
C GLU A 36 3.95 9.08 -18.77
N ALA A 37 4.64 8.47 -19.72
CA ALA A 37 4.37 8.66 -21.15
C ALA A 37 2.93 8.28 -21.51
N LEU A 38 2.42 7.17 -20.98
CA LEU A 38 1.06 6.70 -21.23
C LEU A 38 0.00 7.69 -20.71
N PHE A 39 0.13 8.13 -19.46
CA PHE A 39 -0.83 9.06 -18.87
C PHE A 39 -0.80 10.42 -19.56
N ARG A 40 0.39 10.96 -19.86
CA ARG A 40 0.54 12.23 -20.59
C ARG A 40 -0.06 12.16 -22.01
N ALA A 41 0.08 11.03 -22.71
CA ALA A 41 -0.50 10.83 -24.02
C ALA A 41 -2.04 10.92 -24.03
N PHE A 42 -2.70 10.65 -22.89
CA PHE A 42 -4.13 10.79 -22.69
C PHE A 42 -4.54 12.07 -21.96
N GLY A 43 -3.66 13.06 -21.89
CA GLY A 43 -3.97 14.39 -21.34
C GLY A 43 -4.01 14.46 -19.82
N TRP A 44 -3.43 13.49 -19.11
CA TRP A 44 -3.28 13.52 -17.65
C TRP A 44 -2.04 14.30 -17.24
N ASP A 45 -2.14 15.05 -16.18
CA ASP A 45 -0.95 15.53 -15.49
C ASP A 45 -0.32 14.37 -14.73
N VAL A 46 1.02 14.37 -14.63
CA VAL A 46 1.75 13.31 -13.94
C VAL A 46 2.70 13.92 -12.91
N VAL A 47 2.57 13.45 -11.69
CA VAL A 47 3.42 13.81 -10.55
C VAL A 47 4.16 12.58 -10.08
N ILE A 48 5.50 12.65 -10.07
CA ILE A 48 6.35 11.54 -9.61
C ILE A 48 6.79 11.84 -8.19
N LEU A 49 6.39 11.00 -7.24
CA LEU A 49 6.71 11.09 -5.83
C LEU A 49 7.71 9.99 -5.48
N LYS A 50 9.01 10.28 -5.62
CA LYS A 50 10.08 9.29 -5.44
C LYS A 50 10.70 9.37 -4.05
N TYR A 51 11.13 10.53 -3.62
CA TYR A 51 11.90 10.73 -2.39
C TYR A 51 11.04 11.35 -1.30
N GLY A 52 11.09 10.79 -0.10
CA GLY A 52 10.46 11.39 1.08
C GLY A 52 11.31 12.48 1.69
N SER A 53 10.76 13.14 2.68
CA SER A 53 11.34 14.32 3.34
C SER A 53 12.73 14.09 3.90
N LEU A 54 13.04 12.91 4.45
CA LEU A 54 14.38 12.59 4.98
C LEU A 54 15.42 12.48 3.86
N LEU A 55 15.08 11.85 2.74
CA LEU A 55 15.96 11.76 1.58
C LEU A 55 16.18 13.14 0.97
N GLU A 56 15.13 13.92 0.78
CA GLU A 56 15.24 15.29 0.27
C GLU A 56 16.10 16.19 1.18
N GLN A 57 16.02 15.99 2.49
CA GLN A 57 16.91 16.68 3.43
C GLN A 57 18.36 16.23 3.27
N ALA A 58 18.61 14.92 3.23
CA ALA A 58 19.94 14.37 3.08
C ALA A 58 20.62 14.78 1.75
N PHE A 59 19.85 14.94 0.68
CA PHE A 59 20.37 15.41 -0.61
C PHE A 59 20.90 16.85 -0.57
N ARG A 60 20.45 17.67 0.38
CA ARG A 60 20.96 19.03 0.60
C ARG A 60 22.22 19.06 1.47
N GLU A 61 22.57 17.96 2.13
CA GLU A 61 23.79 17.83 2.90
C GLU A 61 25.01 17.70 1.98
N PRO A 62 26.23 18.08 2.43
CA PRO A 62 27.44 17.80 1.69
C PRO A 62 27.60 16.31 1.37
N GLY A 63 27.74 15.96 0.11
CA GLY A 63 27.76 14.59 -0.38
C GLY A 63 26.40 14.00 -0.77
N GLY A 64 25.29 14.70 -0.47
CA GLY A 64 23.92 14.24 -0.73
C GLY A 64 23.62 14.01 -2.21
N GLU A 65 24.15 14.84 -3.11
CA GLU A 65 23.96 14.66 -4.55
C GLU A 65 24.56 13.32 -5.04
N ARG A 66 25.71 12.90 -4.50
CA ARG A 66 26.31 11.61 -4.84
C ARG A 66 25.48 10.44 -4.33
N LEU A 67 24.86 10.58 -3.13
CA LEU A 67 23.92 9.62 -2.61
C LEU A 67 22.69 9.52 -3.52
N ARG A 68 22.14 10.65 -3.94
CA ARG A 68 21.00 10.72 -4.86
C ARG A 68 21.29 10.00 -6.18
N GLN A 69 22.42 10.32 -6.81
CA GLN A 69 22.83 9.68 -8.06
C GLN A 69 22.98 8.16 -7.91
N TRP A 70 23.49 7.70 -6.76
CA TRP A 70 23.59 6.28 -6.48
C TRP A 70 22.22 5.64 -6.38
N ILE A 71 21.27 6.26 -5.65
CA ILE A 71 19.89 5.74 -5.52
C ILE A 71 19.19 5.74 -6.89
N ASP A 72 19.40 6.77 -7.72
CA ASP A 72 18.81 6.87 -9.05
C ASP A 72 19.28 5.75 -9.98
N ASN A 73 20.53 5.30 -9.83
CA ASN A 73 21.12 4.25 -10.63
C ASN A 73 21.04 2.85 -9.98
N CYS A 74 20.53 2.75 -8.74
CA CYS A 74 20.42 1.47 -8.03
C CYS A 74 19.41 0.55 -8.71
N PRO A 75 19.81 -0.65 -9.16
CA PRO A 75 18.88 -1.62 -9.74
C PRO A 75 17.76 -1.98 -8.76
N ASN A 76 16.54 -2.15 -9.26
CA ASN A 76 15.38 -2.51 -8.44
C ASN A 76 15.60 -3.77 -7.59
N GLN A 77 16.26 -4.78 -8.16
CA GLN A 77 16.57 -6.01 -7.43
C GLN A 77 17.54 -5.77 -6.26
N LEU A 78 18.58 -4.97 -6.51
CA LEU A 78 19.54 -4.61 -5.46
C LEU A 78 18.86 -3.80 -4.37
N TYR A 79 18.08 -2.78 -4.75
CA TYR A 79 17.35 -1.97 -3.79
C TYR A 79 16.44 -2.82 -2.90
N SER A 80 15.64 -3.72 -3.49
CA SER A 80 14.76 -4.63 -2.75
C SER A 80 15.53 -5.53 -1.80
N ALA A 81 16.67 -6.09 -2.25
CA ALA A 81 17.51 -6.93 -1.41
C ALA A 81 18.10 -6.15 -0.21
N LEU A 82 18.54 -4.92 -0.42
CA LEU A 82 19.08 -4.07 0.65
C LEU A 82 18.00 -3.63 1.65
N VAL A 83 16.78 -3.36 1.19
CA VAL A 83 15.63 -3.12 2.08
C VAL A 83 15.41 -4.30 3.02
N PHE A 84 15.41 -5.52 2.47
CA PHE A 84 15.22 -6.73 3.26
C PHE A 84 16.38 -7.03 4.22
N GLN A 85 17.62 -6.77 3.80
CA GLN A 85 18.83 -7.03 4.59
C GLN A 85 19.09 -6.00 5.68
N GLY A 86 18.52 -4.78 5.55
CA GLY A 86 18.60 -3.76 6.58
C GLY A 86 19.85 -2.89 6.57
N GLY A 87 20.03 -2.11 7.63
CA GLY A 87 20.97 -0.99 7.70
C GLY A 87 22.45 -1.34 7.52
N ALA A 88 22.91 -2.44 8.09
CA ALA A 88 24.30 -2.89 7.92
C ALA A 88 24.62 -3.22 6.45
N ALA A 89 23.68 -3.80 5.72
CA ALA A 89 23.84 -4.09 4.30
C ALA A 89 23.86 -2.79 3.47
N TRP A 90 23.00 -1.84 3.78
CA TRP A 90 23.02 -0.51 3.19
C TRP A 90 24.37 0.18 3.41
N ARG A 91 24.86 0.22 4.66
CA ARG A 91 26.15 0.81 5.00
C ARG A 91 27.27 0.19 4.20
N LYS A 92 27.38 -1.15 4.25
CA LYS A 92 28.41 -1.86 3.51
C LYS A 92 28.40 -1.51 2.04
N ARG A 93 27.24 -1.55 1.41
CA ARG A 93 27.10 -1.31 -0.03
C ARG A 93 27.46 0.12 -0.42
N LEU A 94 26.96 1.10 0.32
CA LEU A 94 27.27 2.51 0.07
C LEU A 94 28.75 2.81 0.30
N THR A 95 29.35 2.24 1.35
CA THR A 95 30.79 2.41 1.61
C THR A 95 31.63 1.82 0.48
N ASP A 96 31.28 0.62 0.01
CA ASP A 96 32.02 -0.06 -1.05
C ASP A 96 31.94 0.70 -2.40
N GLU A 97 30.83 1.36 -2.71
CA GLU A 97 30.58 1.92 -4.04
C GLU A 97 30.76 3.43 -4.16
N ILE A 98 30.46 4.20 -3.11
CA ILE A 98 30.47 5.66 -3.20
C ILE A 98 31.30 6.38 -2.15
N SER A 99 31.88 5.65 -1.20
CA SER A 99 32.81 6.26 -0.24
C SER A 99 34.04 6.81 -0.95
N ASP A 100 34.39 8.05 -0.61
CA ASP A 100 35.48 8.78 -1.24
C ASP A 100 36.37 9.49 -0.21
N GLN A 101 36.29 9.09 1.07
CA GLN A 101 36.89 9.77 2.22
C GLN A 101 36.47 11.25 2.35
N GLY A 102 35.41 11.64 1.65
CA GLY A 102 34.88 12.99 1.55
C GLY A 102 33.54 13.20 2.22
N PRO A 103 32.74 14.14 1.71
CA PRO A 103 31.44 14.48 2.28
C PRO A 103 30.45 13.35 2.34
N VAL A 104 30.37 12.48 1.30
CA VAL A 104 29.41 11.37 1.27
C VAL A 104 29.74 10.31 2.32
N THR A 105 31.03 10.06 2.57
CA THR A 105 31.49 9.15 3.65
C THR A 105 31.00 9.66 5.00
N ARG A 106 31.21 10.94 5.28
CA ARG A 106 30.72 11.55 6.54
C ARG A 106 29.19 11.49 6.67
N LEU A 107 28.47 11.69 5.58
CA LEU A 107 27.01 11.57 5.56
C LEU A 107 26.55 10.15 5.95
N ILE A 108 27.25 9.11 5.48
CA ILE A 108 26.94 7.71 5.81
C ILE A 108 27.35 7.39 7.25
N GLU A 109 28.55 7.81 7.67
CA GLU A 109 29.12 7.52 8.99
C GLU A 109 28.40 8.25 10.13
N ALA A 110 27.81 9.41 9.86
CA ALA A 110 27.04 10.17 10.85
C ALA A 110 25.73 9.50 11.28
N ARG A 111 25.34 8.41 10.64
CA ARG A 111 24.08 7.71 10.89
C ARG A 111 24.35 6.30 11.40
N SER A 112 23.62 5.85 12.39
CA SER A 112 23.56 4.44 12.78
C SER A 112 22.98 3.58 11.65
N ASP A 113 23.09 2.26 11.75
CA ASP A 113 22.50 1.35 10.76
C ASP A 113 20.98 1.51 10.65
N ASP A 114 20.29 1.69 11.78
CA ASP A 114 18.85 1.91 11.82
C ASP A 114 18.44 3.26 11.20
N GLU A 115 19.21 4.31 11.44
CA GLU A 115 18.98 5.62 10.83
C GLU A 115 19.25 5.58 9.33
N LEU A 116 20.28 4.87 8.91
CA LEU A 116 20.58 4.68 7.50
C LEU A 116 19.49 3.86 6.80
N ALA A 117 19.01 2.79 7.41
CA ALA A 117 17.89 2.01 6.89
C ALA A 117 16.63 2.89 6.73
N ARG A 118 16.29 3.67 7.75
CA ARG A 118 15.16 4.61 7.70
C ARG A 118 15.33 5.67 6.61
N LEU A 119 16.52 6.21 6.45
CA LEU A 119 16.82 7.16 5.38
C LEU A 119 16.61 6.52 4.01
N MET A 120 17.26 5.36 3.77
CA MET A 120 17.25 4.69 2.47
C MET A 120 15.88 4.13 2.08
N THR A 121 14.98 3.92 3.03
CA THR A 121 13.60 3.46 2.80
C THR A 121 12.56 4.58 2.85
N ASN A 122 12.98 5.83 3.07
CA ASN A 122 12.07 6.99 3.09
C ASN A 122 11.67 7.41 1.68
N LEU A 123 10.84 6.59 1.04
CA LEU A 123 10.24 6.89 -0.26
C LEU A 123 8.99 7.74 -0.09
N ALA A 124 8.70 8.62 -1.04
CA ALA A 124 7.61 9.59 -0.93
C ALA A 124 6.22 8.96 -0.77
N GLY A 125 5.99 7.76 -1.32
CA GLY A 125 4.74 7.03 -1.15
C GLY A 125 4.50 6.53 0.29
N HIS A 126 5.51 6.56 1.16
CA HIS A 126 5.41 6.27 2.60
C HIS A 126 5.60 7.50 3.48
N ASP A 127 5.84 8.67 2.88
CA ASP A 127 6.12 9.91 3.58
C ASP A 127 4.90 10.84 3.54
N LEU A 128 4.09 10.82 4.60
CA LEU A 128 2.86 11.60 4.66
C LEU A 128 3.07 13.11 4.42
N PRO A 129 4.12 13.78 4.94
CA PRO A 129 4.38 15.17 4.61
C PRO A 129 4.52 15.41 3.10
N SER A 130 5.29 14.59 2.39
CA SER A 130 5.46 14.68 0.94
C SER A 130 4.16 14.47 0.17
N LEU A 131 3.34 13.49 0.61
CA LEU A 131 2.03 13.23 -0.01
C LEU A 131 1.06 14.40 0.19
N ILE A 132 0.94 14.91 1.43
CA ILE A 132 0.05 16.03 1.76
C ILE A 132 0.47 17.27 0.97
N GLU A 133 1.77 17.56 0.90
CA GLU A 133 2.28 18.70 0.13
C GLU A 133 1.93 18.56 -1.37
N ALA A 134 2.17 17.36 -1.95
CA ALA A 134 1.89 17.13 -3.36
C ALA A 134 0.39 17.23 -3.69
N PHE A 135 -0.47 16.66 -2.84
CA PHE A 135 -1.92 16.74 -3.01
C PHE A 135 -2.45 18.15 -2.81
N GLY A 136 -1.88 18.92 -1.87
CA GLY A 136 -2.25 20.30 -1.61
C GLY A 136 -1.88 21.28 -2.73
N LYS A 137 -0.98 20.90 -3.64
CA LYS A 137 -0.60 21.70 -4.82
C LYS A 137 -1.57 21.58 -6.00
N VAL A 138 -2.55 20.69 -5.92
CA VAL A 138 -3.53 20.52 -6.99
C VAL A 138 -4.59 21.61 -6.88
N ASP A 139 -4.62 22.50 -7.86
CA ASP A 139 -5.49 23.68 -7.93
C ASP A 139 -6.43 23.68 -9.16
N HIS A 140 -6.53 22.55 -9.85
CA HIS A 140 -7.29 22.41 -11.09
C HIS A 140 -8.05 21.06 -11.13
N ASP A 141 -8.94 20.90 -12.11
CA ASP A 141 -9.79 19.71 -12.29
C ASP A 141 -9.30 18.76 -13.39
N ARG A 142 -8.13 18.98 -13.97
CA ARG A 142 -7.54 18.01 -14.91
C ARG A 142 -7.23 16.70 -14.19
N PRO A 143 -7.39 15.56 -14.87
CA PRO A 143 -7.05 14.29 -14.25
C PRO A 143 -5.53 14.20 -13.99
N ILE A 144 -5.15 13.67 -12.84
CA ILE A 144 -3.76 13.58 -12.40
C ILE A 144 -3.40 12.14 -12.07
N CYS A 145 -2.24 11.70 -12.53
CA CYS A 145 -1.61 10.46 -12.10
C CYS A 145 -0.44 10.76 -11.13
N PHE A 146 -0.53 10.25 -9.91
CA PHE A 146 0.55 10.26 -8.94
C PHE A 146 1.29 8.91 -9.00
N ILE A 147 2.56 8.92 -9.38
CA ILE A 147 3.42 7.74 -9.35
C ILE A 147 4.19 7.77 -8.02
N CYS A 148 3.67 7.02 -7.04
CA CYS A 148 4.21 7.03 -5.68
C CYS A 148 5.19 5.87 -5.50
N TYR A 149 6.46 6.18 -5.31
CA TYR A 149 7.45 5.16 -4.98
C TYR A 149 7.23 4.63 -3.57
N THR A 150 7.12 3.32 -3.47
CA THR A 150 6.85 2.59 -2.23
C THR A 150 7.74 1.35 -2.12
N ILE A 151 7.58 0.64 -1.02
CA ILE A 151 8.20 -0.66 -0.78
C ILE A 151 7.09 -1.66 -0.50
N LYS A 152 7.02 -2.72 -1.27
CA LYS A 152 6.06 -3.79 -1.03
C LYS A 152 6.32 -4.45 0.33
N GLY A 153 5.28 -4.55 1.15
CA GLY A 153 5.38 -5.06 2.52
C GLY A 153 6.04 -4.08 3.49
N PHE A 154 6.04 -2.77 3.22
CA PHE A 154 6.61 -1.76 4.12
C PHE A 154 6.09 -1.92 5.55
N GLY A 155 7.01 -1.88 6.51
CA GLY A 155 6.71 -2.08 7.94
C GLY A 155 6.60 -3.54 8.37
N LEU A 156 6.66 -4.52 7.45
CA LEU A 156 6.66 -5.94 7.78
C LEU A 156 8.09 -6.51 7.84
N PRO A 157 8.30 -7.62 8.57
CA PRO A 157 9.62 -8.26 8.67
C PRO A 157 10.23 -8.72 7.34
N PHE A 158 9.43 -8.88 6.30
CA PHE A 158 9.85 -9.27 4.96
C PHE A 158 9.65 -8.16 3.91
N ALA A 159 9.63 -6.90 4.35
CA ALA A 159 9.60 -5.76 3.43
C ALA A 159 10.72 -5.86 2.39
N GLY A 160 10.40 -5.65 1.11
CA GLY A 160 11.35 -5.76 0.01
C GLY A 160 11.72 -7.18 -0.41
N HIS A 161 11.37 -8.23 0.34
CA HIS A 161 11.60 -9.60 -0.09
C HIS A 161 10.79 -9.95 -1.34
N LYS A 162 11.38 -10.70 -2.28
CA LYS A 162 10.71 -11.04 -3.54
C LYS A 162 9.41 -11.84 -3.34
N ASP A 163 9.39 -12.72 -2.35
CA ASP A 163 8.27 -13.64 -2.09
C ASP A 163 7.23 -13.05 -1.11
N ASN A 164 7.23 -11.73 -0.90
CA ASN A 164 6.34 -11.09 0.07
C ASN A 164 4.88 -10.94 -0.41
N HIS A 165 4.56 -11.34 -1.66
CA HIS A 165 3.19 -11.25 -2.17
C HIS A 165 2.24 -12.25 -1.47
N ALA A 166 2.69 -13.47 -1.30
CA ALA A 166 1.94 -14.55 -0.65
C ALA A 166 2.62 -15.07 0.63
N GLY A 167 3.71 -14.44 1.06
CA GLY A 167 4.45 -14.83 2.26
C GLY A 167 3.63 -14.62 3.52
N LEU A 168 3.69 -15.61 4.42
CA LEU A 168 3.05 -15.55 5.72
C LEU A 168 4.12 -15.33 6.80
N MET A 169 3.82 -14.46 7.74
CA MET A 169 4.66 -14.30 8.93
C MET A 169 4.61 -15.55 9.80
N THR A 170 5.75 -15.96 10.32
CA THR A 170 5.80 -16.95 11.39
C THR A 170 5.18 -16.37 12.67
N PRO A 171 4.72 -17.22 13.62
CA PRO A 171 4.22 -16.73 14.91
C PRO A 171 5.21 -15.80 15.62
N ALA A 172 6.52 -16.09 15.57
CA ALA A 172 7.55 -15.26 16.18
C ALA A 172 7.67 -13.88 15.50
N GLN A 173 7.56 -13.81 14.17
CA GLN A 173 7.56 -12.55 13.43
C GLN A 173 6.30 -11.73 13.74
N THR A 174 5.14 -12.38 13.84
CA THR A 174 3.88 -11.72 14.21
C THR A 174 3.96 -11.12 15.60
N GLU A 175 4.52 -11.87 16.55
CA GLU A 175 4.71 -11.41 17.93
C GLU A 175 5.68 -10.22 18.01
N SER A 176 6.79 -10.29 17.27
CA SER A 176 7.75 -9.18 17.19
C SER A 176 7.14 -7.93 16.57
N LEU A 177 6.33 -8.08 15.51
CA LEU A 177 5.61 -6.96 14.87
C LEU A 177 4.58 -6.36 15.84
N ARG A 178 3.80 -7.21 16.54
CA ARG A 178 2.84 -6.76 17.54
C ARG A 178 3.52 -5.90 18.63
N ALA A 179 4.66 -6.38 19.15
CA ALA A 179 5.44 -5.65 20.15
C ALA A 179 5.99 -4.33 19.60
N ALA A 180 6.52 -4.32 18.35
CA ALA A 180 7.03 -3.11 17.70
C ALA A 180 5.94 -2.05 17.47
N MET A 181 4.69 -2.49 17.25
CA MET A 181 3.53 -1.60 17.12
C MET A 181 2.91 -1.20 18.47
N ASN A 182 3.51 -1.57 19.60
CA ASN A 182 3.01 -1.32 20.97
C ASN A 182 1.59 -1.87 21.23
N ILE A 183 1.20 -2.93 20.53
CA ILE A 183 -0.10 -3.57 20.72
C ILE A 183 0.00 -4.57 21.86
N ARG A 184 -0.89 -4.46 22.86
CA ARG A 184 -0.95 -5.37 23.99
C ARG A 184 -1.48 -6.75 23.56
N PRO A 185 -0.98 -7.85 24.14
CA PRO A 185 -1.53 -9.19 23.90
C PRO A 185 -3.04 -9.23 24.17
N GLY A 186 -3.81 -9.80 23.25
CA GLY A 186 -5.28 -9.90 23.35
C GLY A 186 -6.03 -8.61 22.99
N HIS A 187 -5.33 -7.56 22.58
CA HIS A 187 -5.91 -6.29 22.14
C HIS A 187 -5.68 -5.99 20.66
N GLU A 188 -5.33 -6.98 19.85
CA GLU A 188 -4.96 -6.85 18.44
C GLU A 188 -6.08 -6.22 17.59
N TRP A 189 -7.31 -6.29 18.04
CA TRP A 189 -8.49 -5.71 17.40
C TRP A 189 -9.03 -4.46 18.10
N GLY A 190 -8.30 -3.97 19.09
CA GLY A 190 -8.65 -2.74 19.81
C GLY A 190 -8.53 -1.52 18.90
N ALA A 191 -9.59 -0.71 18.80
CA ALA A 191 -9.52 0.54 18.06
C ALA A 191 -8.46 1.46 18.68
N PHE A 192 -7.56 1.99 17.85
CA PHE A 192 -6.46 2.89 18.23
C PHE A 192 -5.39 2.29 19.14
N GLU A 193 -5.39 0.97 19.38
CA GLU A 193 -4.37 0.30 20.16
C GLU A 193 -2.98 0.52 19.55
N GLY A 194 -1.97 0.73 20.38
CA GLY A 194 -0.60 1.00 19.97
C GLY A 194 -0.31 2.45 19.53
N LEU A 195 -1.30 3.29 19.34
CA LEU A 195 -1.09 4.69 18.97
C LEU A 195 -0.76 5.55 20.19
N ALA A 196 0.09 6.54 20.00
CA ALA A 196 0.52 7.47 21.06
C ALA A 196 -0.53 8.52 21.44
N ILE A 197 -1.64 8.60 20.70
CA ILE A 197 -2.72 9.57 20.93
C ILE A 197 -3.86 8.86 21.67
N ALA A 198 -4.45 9.55 22.66
CA ALA A 198 -5.55 8.98 23.43
C ALA A 198 -6.74 8.60 22.52
N PRO A 199 -7.32 7.39 22.68
CA PRO A 199 -8.42 6.90 21.84
C PRO A 199 -9.60 7.86 21.75
N ALA A 200 -9.98 8.52 22.87
CA ALA A 200 -11.07 9.49 22.91
C ALA A 200 -10.80 10.72 22.02
N THR A 201 -9.54 11.18 21.95
CA THR A 201 -9.13 12.30 21.09
C THR A 201 -9.25 11.92 19.61
N LEU A 202 -8.79 10.71 19.25
CA LEU A 202 -8.89 10.21 17.88
C LEU A 202 -10.34 9.98 17.47
N GLN A 203 -11.17 9.42 18.36
CA GLN A 203 -12.58 9.22 18.10
C GLN A 203 -13.30 10.56 17.88
N ALA A 204 -13.06 11.54 18.77
CA ALA A 204 -13.65 12.87 18.63
C ALA A 204 -13.23 13.59 17.34
N PHE A 205 -11.99 13.38 16.88
CA PHE A 205 -11.54 13.88 15.57
C PHE A 205 -12.29 13.21 14.42
N LEU A 206 -12.40 11.87 14.44
CA LEU A 206 -13.10 11.11 13.39
C LEU A 206 -14.58 11.48 13.30
N ASP A 207 -15.24 11.71 14.44
CA ASP A 207 -16.65 12.10 14.49
C ASP A 207 -16.88 13.49 13.86
N GLN A 208 -15.85 14.29 13.72
CA GLN A 208 -15.93 15.64 13.16
C GLN A 208 -15.55 15.75 11.68
N VAL A 209 -15.00 14.70 11.07
CA VAL A 209 -14.63 14.77 9.65
C VAL A 209 -15.88 14.94 8.77
N PRO A 210 -15.81 15.72 7.67
CA PRO A 210 -17.00 16.09 6.89
C PRO A 210 -17.83 14.90 6.41
N PHE A 211 -17.20 13.80 6.01
CA PHE A 211 -17.89 12.61 5.53
C PHE A 211 -18.52 11.77 6.65
N ALA A 212 -18.13 11.96 7.92
CA ALA A 212 -18.79 11.31 9.06
C ALA A 212 -20.07 12.01 9.48
N LYS A 213 -20.20 13.32 9.19
CA LYS A 213 -21.37 14.14 9.54
C LYS A 213 -22.50 14.09 8.51
N GLY A 214 -22.28 13.48 7.36
CA GLY A 214 -23.26 13.43 6.28
C GLY A 214 -24.41 12.50 6.60
N GLU A 215 -25.65 12.95 6.29
CA GLU A 215 -26.80 12.04 6.26
C GLU A 215 -26.58 10.92 5.23
N ARG A 216 -27.03 9.72 5.53
CA ARG A 216 -26.99 8.61 4.57
C ARG A 216 -27.83 8.97 3.34
N ARG A 217 -27.19 9.14 2.19
CA ARG A 217 -27.86 9.49 0.92
C ARG A 217 -28.88 8.46 0.46
N HIS A 218 -28.68 7.19 0.82
CA HIS A 218 -29.53 6.09 0.40
C HIS A 218 -29.91 5.25 1.62
N GLN A 219 -31.20 5.18 1.92
CA GLN A 219 -31.74 4.32 2.95
C GLN A 219 -32.63 3.28 2.28
N ALA A 220 -32.07 2.12 1.97
CA ALA A 220 -32.86 0.99 1.58
C ALA A 220 -33.68 0.49 2.79
N ALA A 221 -34.95 0.04 2.57
CA ALA A 221 -35.75 -0.57 3.63
C ALA A 221 -34.96 -1.71 4.29
N ARG A 222 -35.04 -1.81 5.62
CA ARG A 222 -34.42 -2.91 6.36
C ARG A 222 -35.01 -4.23 5.89
N ILE A 223 -34.15 -5.22 5.73
CA ILE A 223 -34.54 -6.61 5.54
C ILE A 223 -34.12 -7.38 6.78
N GLU A 224 -34.94 -8.36 7.16
CA GLU A 224 -34.54 -9.29 8.21
C GLU A 224 -33.41 -10.19 7.68
N ALA A 225 -32.30 -10.20 8.42
CA ALA A 225 -31.26 -11.17 8.18
C ALA A 225 -31.69 -12.51 8.80
N PRO A 226 -31.51 -13.64 8.10
CA PRO A 226 -31.81 -14.94 8.72
C PRO A 226 -30.89 -15.16 9.92
N SER A 227 -31.39 -15.77 10.95
CA SER A 227 -30.63 -16.12 12.16
C SER A 227 -29.47 -17.08 11.85
N GLU A 228 -29.66 -17.90 10.83
CA GLU A 228 -28.69 -18.89 10.38
C GLU A 228 -28.57 -18.88 8.87
N LEU A 229 -27.34 -19.03 8.37
CA LEU A 229 -27.10 -19.26 6.96
C LEU A 229 -26.63 -20.71 6.77
N PRO A 230 -27.18 -21.44 5.78
CA PRO A 230 -26.69 -22.78 5.48
C PRO A 230 -25.25 -22.71 4.96
N VAL A 231 -24.30 -23.10 5.78
CA VAL A 231 -22.90 -23.16 5.41
C VAL A 231 -22.50 -24.61 5.20
N PRO A 232 -22.04 -25.02 4.01
CA PRO A 232 -21.47 -26.33 3.83
C PRO A 232 -20.17 -26.43 4.65
N ILE A 233 -20.26 -27.12 5.78
CA ILE A 233 -19.13 -27.27 6.69
C ILE A 233 -18.25 -28.41 6.19
N GLN A 234 -16.97 -28.10 5.98
CA GLN A 234 -15.91 -29.09 5.84
C GLN A 234 -15.02 -29.03 7.08
N PRO A 235 -14.40 -30.16 7.51
CA PRO A 235 -13.57 -30.17 8.71
C PRO A 235 -12.43 -29.16 8.68
N VAL A 236 -11.86 -28.90 7.50
CA VAL A 236 -10.84 -27.87 7.24
C VAL A 236 -11.11 -27.22 5.90
N MET A 237 -11.25 -25.90 5.88
CA MET A 237 -11.33 -25.14 4.63
C MET A 237 -10.72 -23.75 4.81
N ALA A 238 -10.23 -23.18 3.73
CA ALA A 238 -9.82 -21.77 3.71
C ALA A 238 -11.05 -20.87 3.88
N THR A 239 -10.89 -19.73 4.57
CA THR A 239 -11.96 -18.74 4.74
C THR A 239 -12.57 -18.29 3.41
N GLN A 240 -11.76 -18.14 2.39
CA GLN A 240 -12.16 -17.80 1.03
C GLN A 240 -13.06 -18.87 0.40
N ALA A 241 -12.73 -20.14 0.58
CA ALA A 241 -13.55 -21.26 0.11
C ALA A 241 -14.88 -21.30 0.88
N GLY A 242 -14.85 -21.07 2.20
CA GLY A 242 -16.04 -20.97 3.04
C GLY A 242 -16.96 -19.83 2.62
N PHE A 243 -16.41 -18.66 2.34
CA PHE A 243 -17.15 -17.51 1.86
C PHE A 243 -17.81 -17.77 0.49
N GLY A 244 -17.07 -18.34 -0.46
CA GLY A 244 -17.63 -18.71 -1.76
C GLY A 244 -18.74 -19.77 -1.67
N ALA A 245 -18.59 -20.76 -0.79
CA ALA A 245 -19.60 -21.78 -0.53
C ALA A 245 -20.88 -21.17 0.08
N LEU A 246 -20.75 -20.26 1.05
CA LEU A 246 -21.85 -19.54 1.66
C LEU A 246 -22.61 -18.70 0.63
N LEU A 247 -21.92 -17.95 -0.21
CA LEU A 247 -22.56 -17.17 -1.27
C LEU A 247 -23.27 -18.07 -2.28
N ASN A 248 -22.67 -19.20 -2.65
CA ASN A 248 -23.30 -20.17 -3.54
C ASN A 248 -24.62 -20.72 -2.96
N GLU A 249 -24.65 -21.05 -1.67
CA GLU A 249 -25.89 -21.50 -1.01
C GLU A 249 -26.93 -20.36 -0.92
N LEU A 250 -26.50 -19.16 -0.56
CA LEU A 250 -27.34 -17.97 -0.56
C LEU A 250 -28.00 -17.73 -1.94
N GLY A 251 -27.22 -17.93 -3.01
CA GLY A 251 -27.67 -17.77 -4.40
C GLY A 251 -28.65 -18.85 -4.88
N ARG A 252 -28.81 -19.99 -4.17
CA ARG A 252 -29.80 -21.03 -4.48
C ARG A 252 -31.22 -20.59 -4.17
N GLY A 253 -31.39 -19.70 -3.20
CA GLY A 253 -32.68 -19.20 -2.74
C GLY A 253 -33.09 -17.87 -3.38
N LYS A 254 -34.35 -17.52 -3.26
CA LYS A 254 -34.91 -16.19 -3.57
C LYS A 254 -35.07 -15.38 -2.28
N SER A 255 -34.08 -15.36 -1.42
CA SER A 255 -34.16 -14.62 -0.17
C SER A 255 -33.96 -13.11 -0.43
N ALA A 256 -34.59 -12.27 0.38
CA ALA A 256 -34.43 -10.83 0.32
C ALA A 256 -32.94 -10.39 0.48
N ILE A 257 -32.16 -11.17 1.21
CA ILE A 257 -30.70 -10.94 1.33
C ILE A 257 -29.99 -11.23 0.00
N ALA A 258 -30.31 -12.36 -0.65
CA ALA A 258 -29.66 -12.71 -1.92
C ALA A 258 -29.94 -11.66 -3.01
N GLU A 259 -31.13 -11.05 -2.99
CA GLU A 259 -31.51 -9.98 -3.92
C GLU A 259 -30.73 -8.69 -3.71
N ARG A 260 -30.07 -8.52 -2.56
CA ARG A 260 -29.32 -7.30 -2.20
C ARG A 260 -27.82 -7.45 -2.18
N VAL A 261 -27.32 -8.68 -2.27
CA VAL A 261 -25.88 -8.92 -2.33
C VAL A 261 -25.37 -8.58 -3.72
N VAL A 262 -24.43 -7.66 -3.78
CA VAL A 262 -23.63 -7.32 -4.95
C VAL A 262 -22.21 -7.72 -4.69
N THR A 263 -21.60 -8.42 -5.63
CA THR A 263 -20.17 -8.77 -5.56
C THR A 263 -19.40 -8.00 -6.63
N ALA A 264 -18.21 -7.57 -6.28
CA ALA A 264 -17.25 -6.98 -7.21
C ALA A 264 -15.94 -7.76 -7.14
N SER A 265 -15.37 -8.07 -8.28
CA SER A 265 -14.11 -8.82 -8.35
C SER A 265 -13.22 -8.21 -9.43
N PRO A 266 -12.03 -7.70 -9.06
CA PRO A 266 -11.09 -7.15 -10.04
C PRO A 266 -10.31 -8.28 -10.73
N ASP A 267 -10.98 -9.03 -11.63
CA ASP A 267 -10.38 -10.12 -12.43
C ASP A 267 -9.89 -11.35 -11.64
N VAL A 268 -10.47 -11.59 -10.47
CA VAL A 268 -10.07 -12.71 -9.60
C VAL A 268 -11.24 -13.61 -9.18
N THR A 269 -12.33 -13.63 -9.95
CA THR A 269 -13.57 -14.35 -9.61
C THR A 269 -13.35 -15.84 -9.35
N VAL A 270 -12.47 -16.49 -10.11
CA VAL A 270 -12.18 -17.92 -9.96
C VAL A 270 -11.34 -18.17 -8.69
N SER A 271 -10.26 -17.43 -8.53
CA SER A 271 -9.36 -17.61 -7.38
C SER A 271 -9.98 -17.18 -6.05
N THR A 272 -11.01 -16.34 -6.08
CA THR A 272 -11.78 -15.94 -4.90
C THR A 272 -12.99 -16.82 -4.63
N ASN A 273 -13.19 -17.91 -5.39
CA ASN A 273 -14.33 -18.83 -5.28
C ASN A 273 -15.70 -18.17 -5.46
N LEU A 274 -15.79 -17.06 -6.15
CA LEU A 274 -17.06 -16.35 -6.43
C LEU A 274 -17.77 -16.89 -7.68
N GLY A 275 -17.11 -17.72 -8.51
CA GLY A 275 -17.67 -18.26 -9.75
C GLY A 275 -19.05 -18.89 -9.60
N PRO A 276 -19.31 -19.80 -8.62
CA PRO A 276 -20.61 -20.40 -8.42
C PRO A 276 -21.73 -19.39 -8.10
N TRP A 277 -21.42 -18.34 -7.33
CA TRP A 277 -22.36 -17.25 -7.05
C TRP A 277 -22.71 -16.47 -8.33
N VAL A 278 -21.70 -16.03 -9.05
CA VAL A 278 -21.87 -15.24 -10.31
C VAL A 278 -22.68 -16.03 -11.32
N ASN A 279 -22.37 -17.31 -11.54
CA ASN A 279 -23.10 -18.17 -12.48
C ASN A 279 -24.58 -18.39 -12.10
N ARG A 280 -24.95 -18.21 -10.81
CA ARG A 280 -26.33 -18.34 -10.37
C ARG A 280 -27.13 -17.05 -10.45
N ARG A 281 -26.46 -15.92 -10.30
CA ARG A 281 -27.13 -14.62 -10.23
C ARG A 281 -27.14 -13.88 -11.56
N GLY A 282 -26.36 -14.31 -12.55
CA GLY A 282 -26.33 -13.80 -13.91
C GLY A 282 -25.37 -12.63 -14.07
#